data_b439f32c23c918d6fc25c5ba804d3911
#
_entry.id   b439f32c23c918d6fc25c5ba804d3911
#
_cell.length_a   1.000
_cell.length_b   1.000
_cell.length_c   1.000
_cell.angle_alpha   90.00
_cell.angle_beta   90.00
_cell.angle_gamma   90.00
#
_symmetry.space_group_name_H-M   'P 1'
#
loop_
_entity.id
_entity.type
_entity.pdbx_description
1 polymer ?
#
loop_
_entity_poly.entity_id
_entity_poly.type
_entity_poly.pdbx_seq_one_letter_code
_entity_poly.pdbx_strand_id
1 'polypeptide(L)'
;MKGQHFIVTGGTSGLGLSIVRKLLENKVNVTLLVRDVDKAARIFEQESGKTINVIPCDLNDMKSIQALQFEENISFDGFIYSAGLGYFKSISDHNFSEMIETYQLNLISFNVLYTVLRPYLTSNAHIVGISSQAAFSTQANAAHYGASKAGFYALMNALRLESPNLHIMTVNVGPIDTPFHQKADPSMKYAKKMGKIMLDANQLAEDIIYGIKTKQLEINRPKWMHHGLKMYQIAPRFFERCFPKLFKNKA
;
A
#
# COMPACT_ATOMS: atom_id res chain seq x y z
N MET A 1 -12.88 5.77 16.31
CA MET A 1 -11.48 6.04 15.97
C MET A 1 -10.84 7.14 16.82
N LYS A 2 -11.62 8.12 17.37
CA LYS A 2 -11.05 9.18 18.21
C LYS A 2 -10.18 8.62 19.35
N GLY A 3 -8.95 9.14 19.48
CA GLY A 3 -7.98 8.73 20.50
C GLY A 3 -7.22 7.44 20.21
N GLN A 4 -7.58 6.68 19.16
CA GLN A 4 -6.80 5.54 18.71
C GLN A 4 -5.44 5.98 18.17
N HIS A 5 -4.48 5.07 18.17
CA HIS A 5 -3.13 5.31 17.68
C HIS A 5 -2.79 4.38 16.51
N PHE A 6 -2.47 4.96 15.37
CA PHE A 6 -2.10 4.22 14.16
C PHE A 6 -0.64 4.48 13.76
N ILE A 7 0.07 3.41 13.40
CA ILE A 7 1.38 3.52 12.76
C ILE A 7 1.23 3.34 11.25
N VAL A 8 1.85 4.24 10.46
CA VAL A 8 1.65 4.33 9.01
C VAL A 8 2.97 4.41 8.27
N THR A 9 3.11 3.63 7.20
CA THR A 9 4.22 3.75 6.24
C THR A 9 3.76 4.43 4.95
N GLY A 10 4.69 5.09 4.25
CA GLY A 10 4.36 5.77 2.98
C GLY A 10 3.47 7.01 3.14
N GLY A 11 3.38 7.57 4.35
CA GLY A 11 2.46 8.67 4.69
C GLY A 11 2.86 10.06 4.17
N THR A 12 3.97 10.21 3.44
CA THR A 12 4.47 11.51 2.97
C THR A 12 4.15 11.81 1.49
N SER A 13 3.36 10.98 0.83
CA SER A 13 2.95 11.22 -0.56
C SER A 13 1.72 10.39 -0.95
N GLY A 14 1.05 10.80 -2.04
CA GLY A 14 -0.02 10.05 -2.68
C GLY A 14 -1.12 9.58 -1.74
N LEU A 15 -1.55 8.34 -1.91
CA LEU A 15 -2.62 7.74 -1.10
C LEU A 15 -2.27 7.70 0.38
N GLY A 16 -1.04 7.35 0.75
CA GLY A 16 -0.62 7.31 2.15
C GLY A 16 -0.78 8.65 2.85
N LEU A 17 -0.42 9.75 2.19
CA LEU A 17 -0.62 11.11 2.72
C LEU A 17 -2.11 11.43 2.90
N SER A 18 -2.95 11.08 1.93
CA SER A 18 -4.40 11.26 2.04
C SER A 18 -4.99 10.45 3.20
N ILE A 19 -4.52 9.21 3.41
CA ILE A 19 -4.92 8.38 4.55
C ILE A 19 -4.53 9.05 5.88
N VAL A 20 -3.28 9.52 6.00
CA VAL A 20 -2.82 10.20 7.23
C VAL A 20 -3.69 11.42 7.54
N ARG A 21 -3.96 12.28 6.56
CA ARG A 21 -4.84 13.44 6.76
C ARG A 21 -6.23 13.04 7.23
N LYS A 22 -6.82 11.99 6.64
CA LYS A 22 -8.13 11.46 7.06
C LYS A 22 -8.11 10.86 8.47
N LEU A 23 -7.03 10.19 8.89
CA LEU A 23 -6.84 9.74 10.27
C LEU A 23 -6.83 10.92 11.24
N LEU A 24 -6.06 11.96 10.93
CA LEU A 24 -5.97 13.18 11.74
C LEU A 24 -7.30 13.94 11.82
N GLU A 25 -8.07 14.06 10.73
CA GLU A 25 -9.42 14.60 10.72
C GLU A 25 -10.36 13.81 11.66
N ASN A 26 -10.16 12.50 11.78
CA ASN A 26 -10.90 11.64 12.72
C ASN A 26 -10.33 11.62 14.15
N LYS A 27 -9.39 12.52 14.47
CA LYS A 27 -8.73 12.65 15.80
C LYS A 27 -8.01 11.36 16.23
N VAL A 28 -7.37 10.70 15.27
CA VAL A 28 -6.49 9.56 15.48
C VAL A 28 -5.06 10.06 15.66
N ASN A 29 -4.33 9.54 16.65
CA ASN A 29 -2.90 9.77 16.80
C ASN A 29 -2.14 8.98 15.73
N VAL A 30 -1.14 9.57 15.11
CA VAL A 30 -0.42 8.93 14.00
C VAL A 30 1.08 8.90 14.27
N THR A 31 1.67 7.72 14.22
CA THR A 31 3.13 7.55 14.12
C THR A 31 3.48 7.25 12.65
N LEU A 32 4.35 8.05 12.07
CA LEU A 32 4.83 7.89 10.69
C LEU A 32 6.21 7.28 10.67
N LEU A 33 6.37 6.18 9.94
CA LEU A 33 7.68 5.64 9.58
C LEU A 33 8.09 6.21 8.22
N VAL A 34 9.15 7.00 8.19
CA VAL A 34 9.59 7.75 7.01
C VAL A 34 11.10 7.68 6.81
N ARG A 35 11.56 7.77 5.56
CA ARG A 35 13.00 7.91 5.24
C ARG A 35 13.47 9.36 5.41
N ASP A 36 12.60 10.31 5.05
CA ASP A 36 12.88 11.74 4.99
C ASP A 36 12.04 12.46 6.05
N VAL A 37 12.65 12.65 7.22
CA VAL A 37 12.02 13.31 8.38
C VAL A 37 11.74 14.79 8.07
N ASP A 38 12.65 15.47 7.38
CA ASP A 38 12.51 16.89 7.05
C ASP A 38 11.33 17.13 6.10
N LYS A 39 11.16 16.22 5.13
CA LYS A 39 9.98 16.24 4.25
C LYS A 39 8.70 16.03 5.05
N ALA A 40 8.67 15.10 5.97
CA ALA A 40 7.50 14.85 6.81
C ALA A 40 7.20 16.10 7.67
N ALA A 41 8.20 16.70 8.30
CA ALA A 41 8.05 17.92 9.10
C ALA A 41 7.41 19.05 8.28
N ARG A 42 7.93 19.33 7.08
CA ARG A 42 7.36 20.36 6.18
C ARG A 42 5.91 20.09 5.77
N ILE A 43 5.55 18.82 5.49
CA ILE A 43 4.20 18.46 5.08
C ILE A 43 3.18 18.67 6.20
N PHE A 44 3.57 18.40 7.45
CA PHE A 44 2.67 18.41 8.59
C PHE A 44 2.86 19.63 9.51
N GLU A 45 3.70 20.60 9.13
CA GLU A 45 3.96 21.83 9.88
C GLU A 45 2.68 22.58 10.28
N GLN A 46 1.70 22.62 9.38
CA GLN A 46 0.43 23.31 9.58
C GLN A 46 -0.63 22.48 10.31
N GLU A 47 -0.34 21.24 10.65
CA GLU A 47 -1.25 20.33 11.33
C GLU A 47 -1.19 20.53 12.88
N SER A 48 -1.01 21.78 13.32
CA SER A 48 -0.91 22.15 14.74
C SER A 48 -2.16 21.68 15.53
N GLY A 49 -1.91 21.09 16.71
CA GLY A 49 -2.97 20.51 17.54
C GLY A 49 -3.38 19.07 17.20
N LYS A 50 -2.73 18.44 16.21
CA LYS A 50 -2.88 17.02 15.89
C LYS A 50 -1.67 16.24 16.36
N THR A 51 -1.87 15.03 16.83
CA THR A 51 -0.78 14.20 17.34
C THR A 51 -0.16 13.39 16.21
N ILE A 52 0.99 13.89 15.71
CA ILE A 52 1.84 13.18 14.76
C ILE A 52 3.20 12.98 15.38
N ASN A 53 3.64 11.74 15.41
CA ASN A 53 5.02 11.36 15.74
C ASN A 53 5.72 10.87 14.46
N VAL A 54 6.95 11.30 14.22
CA VAL A 54 7.73 10.93 13.04
C VAL A 54 8.97 10.18 13.47
N ILE A 55 9.12 8.96 12.98
CA ILE A 55 10.25 8.07 13.29
C ILE A 55 11.00 7.77 11.99
N PRO A 56 12.31 8.01 11.94
CA PRO A 56 13.13 7.66 10.78
C PRO A 56 13.18 6.14 10.62
N CYS A 57 12.85 5.65 9.42
CA CYS A 57 12.95 4.24 9.09
C CYS A 57 13.03 4.08 7.56
N ASP A 58 14.14 3.51 7.06
CA ASP A 58 14.22 3.07 5.68
C ASP A 58 13.70 1.63 5.58
N LEU A 59 12.56 1.46 4.93
CA LEU A 59 11.94 0.16 4.72
C LEU A 59 12.71 -0.74 3.73
N ASN A 60 13.67 -0.20 2.99
CA ASN A 60 14.57 -1.01 2.15
C ASN A 60 15.78 -1.55 2.94
N ASP A 61 16.02 -1.03 4.13
CA ASP A 61 17.06 -1.51 5.03
C ASP A 61 16.45 -2.33 6.18
N MET A 62 16.70 -3.64 6.17
CA MET A 62 16.23 -4.55 7.21
C MET A 62 16.73 -4.18 8.60
N LYS A 63 17.97 -3.69 8.70
CA LYS A 63 18.55 -3.26 9.97
C LYS A 63 17.82 -2.05 10.53
N SER A 64 17.44 -1.11 9.66
CA SER A 64 16.63 0.06 10.04
C SER A 64 15.27 -0.37 10.63
N ILE A 65 14.62 -1.37 10.04
CA ILE A 65 13.34 -1.89 10.57
C ILE A 65 13.55 -2.62 11.90
N GLN A 66 14.57 -3.48 11.99
CA GLN A 66 14.86 -4.26 13.19
C GLN A 66 15.33 -3.42 14.37
N ALA A 67 15.91 -2.25 14.10
CA ALA A 67 16.36 -1.30 15.11
C ALA A 67 15.23 -0.45 15.71
N LEU A 68 14.00 -0.53 15.18
CA LEU A 68 12.87 0.20 15.73
C LEU A 68 12.60 -0.23 17.16
N GLN A 69 12.56 0.75 18.06
CA GLN A 69 12.21 0.58 19.46
C GLN A 69 11.12 1.58 19.80
N PHE A 70 10.19 1.14 20.61
CA PHE A 70 9.10 1.98 21.10
C PHE A 70 9.09 1.95 22.63
N GLU A 71 8.52 2.97 23.23
CA GLU A 71 8.34 3.03 24.69
C GLU A 71 7.50 1.84 25.17
N GLU A 72 7.80 1.31 26.36
CA GLU A 72 7.15 0.10 26.91
C GLU A 72 5.62 0.19 26.99
N ASN A 73 5.08 1.40 27.18
CA ASN A 73 3.65 1.64 27.33
C ASN A 73 2.94 2.03 26.03
N ILE A 74 3.65 2.07 24.90
CA ILE A 74 3.02 2.41 23.63
C ILE A 74 2.20 1.24 23.10
N SER A 75 1.03 1.53 22.57
CA SER A 75 0.22 0.55 21.85
C SER A 75 -0.38 1.17 20.59
N PHE A 76 -0.50 0.34 19.56
CA PHE A 76 -1.09 0.74 18.29
C PHE A 76 -2.41 0.00 18.06
N ASP A 77 -3.47 0.77 17.82
CA ASP A 77 -4.78 0.25 17.41
C ASP A 77 -4.84 -0.08 15.92
N GLY A 78 -3.83 0.33 15.17
CA GLY A 78 -3.74 -0.01 13.76
C GLY A 78 -2.37 0.19 13.16
N PHE A 79 -2.10 -0.63 12.15
CA PHE A 79 -0.93 -0.57 11.30
C PHE A 79 -1.36 -0.46 9.84
N ILE A 80 -0.96 0.61 9.14
CA ILE A 80 -1.26 0.82 7.72
C ILE A 80 0.02 0.76 6.91
N TYR A 81 0.14 -0.27 6.08
CA TYR A 81 1.25 -0.42 5.16
C TYR A 81 0.88 0.14 3.79
N SER A 82 1.27 1.40 3.53
CA SER A 82 1.01 2.10 2.26
C SER A 82 2.30 2.36 1.45
N ALA A 83 3.46 2.03 1.98
CA ALA A 83 4.70 2.11 1.22
C ALA A 83 4.69 1.09 0.08
N GLY A 84 5.20 1.52 -1.08
CA GLY A 84 5.28 0.65 -2.24
C GLY A 84 5.86 1.38 -3.45
N LEU A 85 6.42 0.62 -4.36
CA LEU A 85 6.97 1.11 -5.62
C LEU A 85 6.75 0.10 -6.75
N GLY A 86 7.03 0.53 -7.97
CA GLY A 86 7.06 -0.34 -9.14
C GLY A 86 7.86 0.30 -10.25
N TYR A 87 8.31 -0.52 -11.18
CA TYR A 87 8.97 -0.12 -12.41
C TYR A 87 8.24 -0.78 -13.58
N PHE A 88 7.80 0.03 -14.54
CA PHE A 88 7.04 -0.43 -15.71
C PHE A 88 7.97 -0.56 -16.90
N LYS A 89 8.60 -1.72 -17.02
CA LYS A 89 9.49 -2.11 -18.12
C LYS A 89 9.49 -3.63 -18.29
N SER A 90 10.05 -4.13 -19.39
CA SER A 90 10.13 -5.57 -19.63
C SER A 90 10.97 -6.26 -18.56
N ILE A 91 10.81 -7.56 -18.38
CA ILE A 91 11.62 -8.35 -17.43
C ILE A 91 13.10 -8.21 -17.74
N SER A 92 13.48 -8.24 -19.04
CA SER A 92 14.86 -8.13 -19.51
C SER A 92 15.49 -6.76 -19.28
N ASP A 93 14.70 -5.70 -19.16
CA ASP A 93 15.19 -4.33 -19.01
C ASP A 93 15.33 -3.89 -17.54
N HIS A 94 14.89 -4.72 -16.60
CA HIS A 94 15.11 -4.45 -15.18
C HIS A 94 16.58 -4.67 -14.83
N ASN A 95 17.16 -3.70 -14.11
CA ASN A 95 18.42 -3.98 -13.43
C ASN A 95 18.17 -4.74 -12.12
N PHE A 96 19.21 -5.34 -11.58
CA PHE A 96 19.13 -6.18 -10.39
C PHE A 96 18.59 -5.43 -9.16
N SER A 97 19.01 -4.17 -8.98
CA SER A 97 18.58 -3.36 -7.83
C SER A 97 17.10 -3.00 -7.87
N GLU A 98 16.53 -2.66 -9.04
CA GLU A 98 15.10 -2.38 -9.19
C GLU A 98 14.22 -3.60 -8.88
N MET A 99 14.71 -4.76 -9.29
CA MET A 99 14.06 -6.05 -9.03
C MET A 99 14.01 -6.31 -7.52
N ILE A 100 15.17 -6.25 -6.85
CA ILE A 100 15.28 -6.47 -5.40
C ILE A 100 14.45 -5.42 -4.64
N GLU A 101 14.59 -4.12 -4.95
CA GLU A 101 13.86 -3.05 -4.28
C GLU A 101 12.34 -3.26 -4.38
N THR A 102 11.84 -3.76 -5.52
CA THR A 102 10.41 -4.01 -5.72
C THR A 102 9.88 -5.09 -4.76
N TYR A 103 10.54 -6.24 -4.66
CA TYR A 103 10.11 -7.29 -3.74
C TYR A 103 10.37 -6.92 -2.28
N GLN A 104 11.50 -6.29 -2.03
CA GLN A 104 11.89 -5.83 -0.72
C GLN A 104 10.81 -4.92 -0.13
N LEU A 105 10.51 -3.78 -0.78
CA LEU A 105 9.57 -2.81 -0.27
C LEU A 105 8.12 -3.32 -0.30
N ASN A 106 7.69 -3.96 -1.40
CA ASN A 106 6.28 -4.30 -1.56
C ASN A 106 5.84 -5.54 -0.77
N LEU A 107 6.77 -6.39 -0.31
CA LEU A 107 6.46 -7.68 0.30
C LEU A 107 7.29 -7.97 1.56
N ILE A 108 8.62 -7.98 1.45
CA ILE A 108 9.50 -8.47 2.54
C ILE A 108 9.45 -7.51 3.72
N SER A 109 9.55 -6.20 3.48
CA SER A 109 9.57 -5.18 4.53
C SER A 109 8.30 -5.16 5.36
N PHE A 110 7.15 -5.47 4.78
CA PHE A 110 5.92 -5.65 5.55
C PHE A 110 6.05 -6.76 6.59
N ASN A 111 6.58 -7.92 6.20
CA ASN A 111 6.74 -9.06 7.10
C ASN A 111 7.65 -8.74 8.27
N VAL A 112 8.82 -8.14 7.98
CA VAL A 112 9.79 -7.79 9.02
C VAL A 112 9.19 -6.72 9.95
N LEU A 113 8.55 -5.70 9.38
CA LEU A 113 7.93 -4.63 10.16
C LEU A 113 6.75 -5.15 11.00
N TYR A 114 5.90 -6.02 10.44
CA TYR A 114 4.82 -6.66 11.21
C TYR A 114 5.36 -7.45 12.40
N THR A 115 6.45 -8.21 12.21
CA THR A 115 7.09 -8.95 13.30
C THR A 115 7.59 -8.03 14.41
N VAL A 116 8.22 -6.90 14.06
CA VAL A 116 8.69 -5.89 15.01
C VAL A 116 7.53 -5.20 15.73
N LEU A 117 6.44 -4.89 15.01
CA LEU A 117 5.29 -4.17 15.55
C LEU A 117 4.35 -5.06 16.38
N ARG A 118 4.35 -6.37 16.14
CA ARG A 118 3.40 -7.31 16.78
C ARG A 118 3.29 -7.18 18.30
N PRO A 119 4.37 -7.01 19.08
CA PRO A 119 4.29 -6.83 20.53
C PRO A 119 3.58 -5.54 20.96
N TYR A 120 3.52 -4.54 20.08
CA TYR A 120 2.93 -3.22 20.35
C TYR A 120 1.52 -3.06 19.79
N LEU A 121 0.97 -4.09 19.14
CA LEU A 121 -0.39 -4.05 18.61
C LEU A 121 -1.40 -4.42 19.69
N THR A 122 -2.49 -3.68 19.77
CA THR A 122 -3.64 -4.06 20.61
C THR A 122 -4.25 -5.38 20.11
N SER A 123 -4.92 -6.11 21.00
CA SER A 123 -5.48 -7.44 20.69
C SER A 123 -6.49 -7.47 19.54
N ASN A 124 -7.07 -6.34 19.20
CA ASN A 124 -8.05 -6.17 18.13
C ASN A 124 -7.61 -5.10 17.10
N ALA A 125 -6.30 -4.90 16.96
CA ALA A 125 -5.75 -3.89 16.06
C ALA A 125 -6.17 -4.11 14.59
N HIS A 126 -6.23 -3.01 13.86
CA HIS A 126 -6.45 -3.01 12.40
C HIS A 126 -5.12 -3.11 11.66
N ILE A 127 -4.99 -4.09 10.77
CA ILE A 127 -3.85 -4.21 9.85
C ILE A 127 -4.37 -3.94 8.44
N VAL A 128 -3.91 -2.84 7.84
CA VAL A 128 -4.37 -2.40 6.51
C VAL A 128 -3.20 -2.46 5.54
N GLY A 129 -3.32 -3.31 4.53
CA GLY A 129 -2.31 -3.44 3.47
C GLY A 129 -2.77 -2.85 2.15
N ILE A 130 -2.01 -1.87 1.62
CA ILE A 130 -2.29 -1.30 0.30
C ILE A 130 -1.67 -2.18 -0.78
N SER A 131 -2.51 -2.98 -1.41
CA SER A 131 -2.18 -3.84 -2.54
C SER A 131 -2.55 -3.16 -3.87
N SER A 132 -2.75 -3.93 -4.90
CA SER A 132 -3.11 -3.44 -6.23
C SER A 132 -3.99 -4.47 -6.94
N GLN A 133 -4.83 -4.02 -7.85
CA GLN A 133 -5.51 -4.91 -8.78
C GLN A 133 -4.54 -5.61 -9.75
N ALA A 134 -3.29 -5.13 -9.87
CA ALA A 134 -2.23 -5.85 -10.54
C ALA A 134 -1.90 -7.22 -9.91
N ALA A 135 -2.29 -7.47 -8.66
CA ALA A 135 -2.20 -8.77 -8.00
C ALA A 135 -3.05 -9.86 -8.68
N PHE A 136 -4.07 -9.46 -9.43
CA PHE A 136 -5.05 -10.36 -10.06
C PHE A 136 -4.87 -10.52 -11.56
N SER A 137 -3.87 -9.87 -12.16
CA SER A 137 -3.67 -9.89 -13.62
C SER A 137 -2.22 -10.08 -14.00
N THR A 138 -1.99 -10.71 -15.15
CA THR A 138 -0.69 -10.68 -15.84
C THR A 138 -0.64 -9.46 -16.74
N GLN A 139 0.41 -8.65 -16.61
CA GLN A 139 0.60 -7.47 -17.46
C GLN A 139 2.06 -7.39 -17.94
N ALA A 140 2.24 -7.26 -19.25
CA ALA A 140 3.54 -6.95 -19.83
C ALA A 140 4.08 -5.65 -19.22
N ASN A 141 5.39 -5.56 -19.06
CA ASN A 141 6.10 -4.42 -18.45
C ASN A 141 5.70 -4.09 -17.00
N ALA A 142 5.12 -5.04 -16.28
CA ALA A 142 4.81 -4.90 -14.86
C ALA A 142 4.99 -6.21 -14.08
N ALA A 143 5.83 -7.11 -14.56
CA ALA A 143 5.95 -8.47 -14.02
C ALA A 143 6.34 -8.47 -12.54
N HIS A 144 7.44 -7.80 -12.18
CA HIS A 144 7.91 -7.77 -10.79
C HIS A 144 6.93 -7.04 -9.87
N TYR A 145 6.35 -5.93 -10.33
CA TYR A 145 5.32 -5.21 -9.57
C TYR A 145 4.09 -6.11 -9.33
N GLY A 146 3.54 -6.71 -10.38
CA GLY A 146 2.38 -7.60 -10.28
C GLY A 146 2.66 -8.78 -9.36
N ALA A 147 3.80 -9.46 -9.52
CA ALA A 147 4.22 -10.58 -8.69
C ALA A 147 4.37 -10.19 -7.22
N SER A 148 5.01 -9.05 -6.92
CA SER A 148 5.16 -8.55 -5.55
C SER A 148 3.81 -8.25 -4.88
N LYS A 149 2.86 -7.65 -5.63
CA LYS A 149 1.51 -7.36 -5.11
C LYS A 149 0.65 -8.61 -4.99
N ALA A 150 0.83 -9.62 -5.86
CA ALA A 150 0.18 -10.91 -5.72
C ALA A 150 0.67 -11.66 -4.48
N GLY A 151 1.99 -11.69 -4.23
CA GLY A 151 2.57 -12.23 -3.02
C GLY A 151 2.08 -11.52 -1.76
N PHE A 152 2.04 -10.19 -1.78
CA PHE A 152 1.52 -9.39 -0.67
C PHE A 152 0.03 -9.67 -0.40
N TYR A 153 -0.80 -9.78 -1.43
CA TYR A 153 -2.21 -10.13 -1.29
C TYR A 153 -2.40 -11.52 -0.65
N ALA A 154 -1.64 -12.52 -1.13
CA ALA A 154 -1.67 -13.86 -0.56
C ALA A 154 -1.25 -13.88 0.91
N LEU A 155 -0.19 -13.13 1.26
CA LEU A 155 0.29 -12.97 2.62
C LEU A 155 -0.78 -12.36 3.55
N MET A 156 -1.43 -11.27 3.12
CA MET A 156 -2.50 -10.63 3.90
C MET A 156 -3.68 -11.57 4.14
N ASN A 157 -4.00 -12.45 3.16
CA ASN A 157 -5.04 -13.46 3.32
C ASN A 157 -4.64 -14.54 4.35
N ALA A 158 -3.39 -15.02 4.30
CA ALA A 158 -2.87 -15.96 5.28
C ALA A 158 -2.89 -15.35 6.69
N LEU A 159 -2.39 -14.12 6.84
CA LEU A 159 -2.39 -13.40 8.12
C LEU A 159 -3.80 -13.27 8.71
N ARG A 160 -4.82 -13.07 7.88
CA ARG A 160 -6.22 -13.01 8.33
C ARG A 160 -6.70 -14.33 8.96
N LEU A 161 -6.26 -15.46 8.40
CA LEU A 161 -6.60 -16.78 8.94
C LEU A 161 -5.82 -17.10 10.22
N GLU A 162 -4.56 -16.69 10.28
CA GLU A 162 -3.66 -16.94 11.42
C GLU A 162 -3.92 -16.03 12.62
N SER A 163 -4.55 -14.87 12.39
CA SER A 163 -4.76 -13.84 13.42
C SER A 163 -6.23 -13.41 13.51
N PRO A 164 -7.14 -14.31 13.95
CA PRO A 164 -8.58 -14.07 13.93
C PRO A 164 -9.02 -12.90 14.84
N ASN A 165 -8.21 -12.51 15.80
CA ASN A 165 -8.50 -11.37 16.70
C ASN A 165 -8.17 -10.02 16.06
N LEU A 166 -7.30 -9.98 15.03
CA LEU A 166 -6.93 -8.75 14.33
C LEU A 166 -7.90 -8.47 13.18
N HIS A 167 -8.09 -7.20 12.87
CA HIS A 167 -8.91 -6.77 11.72
C HIS A 167 -8.02 -6.55 10.51
N ILE A 168 -7.85 -7.59 9.68
CA ILE A 168 -6.98 -7.55 8.51
C ILE A 168 -7.78 -7.07 7.29
N MET A 169 -7.40 -5.94 6.70
CA MET A 169 -8.02 -5.36 5.51
C MET A 169 -7.01 -5.21 4.38
N THR A 170 -7.32 -5.75 3.21
CA THR A 170 -6.51 -5.56 2.00
C THR A 170 -7.20 -4.56 1.07
N VAL A 171 -6.46 -3.55 0.61
CA VAL A 171 -6.98 -2.52 -0.29
C VAL A 171 -6.39 -2.74 -1.68
N ASN A 172 -7.18 -3.26 -2.60
CA ASN A 172 -6.77 -3.62 -3.96
C ASN A 172 -7.19 -2.52 -4.94
N VAL A 173 -6.24 -1.67 -5.31
CA VAL A 173 -6.51 -0.46 -6.09
C VAL A 173 -6.05 -0.58 -7.54
N GLY A 174 -6.81 0.01 -8.45
CA GLY A 174 -6.38 0.32 -9.81
C GLY A 174 -5.44 1.53 -9.84
N PRO A 175 -5.27 2.17 -11.00
CA PRO A 175 -4.46 3.38 -11.11
C PRO A 175 -5.02 4.52 -10.24
N ILE A 176 -4.14 5.17 -9.45
CA ILE A 176 -4.48 6.32 -8.61
C ILE A 176 -3.68 7.52 -9.12
N ASP A 177 -4.27 8.68 -9.13
CA ASP A 177 -3.55 9.93 -9.47
C ASP A 177 -2.60 10.32 -8.33
N THR A 178 -1.35 9.89 -8.45
CA THR A 178 -0.31 10.07 -7.42
C THR A 178 1.07 10.13 -8.05
N PRO A 179 2.08 10.67 -7.34
CA PRO A 179 3.48 10.67 -7.78
C PRO A 179 4.09 9.28 -8.03
N PHE A 180 3.43 8.19 -7.63
CA PHE A 180 3.88 6.82 -7.89
C PHE A 180 4.22 6.59 -9.36
N HIS A 181 3.41 7.13 -10.28
CA HIS A 181 3.60 6.93 -11.72
C HIS A 181 4.87 7.57 -12.26
N GLN A 182 5.36 8.66 -11.65
CA GLN A 182 6.60 9.32 -12.06
C GLN A 182 7.82 8.40 -11.90
N LYS A 183 7.84 7.59 -10.83
CA LYS A 183 8.90 6.60 -10.60
C LYS A 183 8.65 5.33 -11.42
N ALA A 184 7.40 4.86 -11.49
CA ALA A 184 7.05 3.61 -12.16
C ALA A 184 7.21 3.68 -13.69
N ASP A 185 6.84 4.79 -14.30
CA ASP A 185 6.95 5.09 -15.73
C ASP A 185 7.38 6.55 -15.92
N PRO A 186 8.70 6.84 -15.97
CA PRO A 186 9.21 8.20 -16.18
C PRO A 186 8.69 8.86 -17.47
N SER A 187 8.27 8.08 -18.47
CA SER A 187 7.66 8.62 -19.70
C SER A 187 6.24 9.14 -19.49
N MET A 188 5.61 8.77 -18.37
CA MET A 188 4.22 9.09 -18.04
C MET A 188 3.18 8.64 -19.08
N LYS A 189 3.55 7.76 -20.02
CA LYS A 189 2.64 7.25 -21.07
C LYS A 189 1.48 6.47 -20.45
N TYR A 190 1.78 5.60 -19.50
CA TYR A 190 0.75 4.83 -18.79
C TYR A 190 -0.21 5.75 -18.04
N ALA A 191 0.31 6.72 -17.29
CA ALA A 191 -0.51 7.68 -16.55
C ALA A 191 -1.42 8.49 -17.47
N LYS A 192 -0.89 9.03 -18.58
CA LYS A 192 -1.67 9.75 -19.59
C LYS A 192 -2.78 8.89 -20.20
N LYS A 193 -2.49 7.61 -20.49
CA LYS A 193 -3.47 6.65 -21.04
C LYS A 193 -4.59 6.34 -20.04
N MET A 194 -4.28 6.27 -18.74
CA MET A 194 -5.21 5.95 -17.68
C MET A 194 -5.97 7.16 -17.12
N GLY A 195 -5.62 8.38 -17.46
CA GLY A 195 -6.07 9.62 -16.84
C GLY A 195 -7.57 9.69 -16.51
N LYS A 196 -8.44 9.22 -17.44
CA LYS A 196 -9.90 9.24 -17.23
C LYS A 196 -10.43 8.21 -16.23
N ILE A 197 -9.64 7.19 -15.91
CA ILE A 197 -10.03 6.10 -14.99
C ILE A 197 -9.19 6.07 -13.73
N MET A 198 -8.30 7.03 -13.55
CA MET A 198 -7.53 7.16 -12.32
C MET A 198 -8.45 7.49 -11.15
N LEU A 199 -8.17 6.85 -10.04
CA LEU A 199 -8.88 7.08 -8.79
C LEU A 199 -8.35 8.35 -8.11
N ASP A 200 -9.24 9.09 -7.47
CA ASP A 200 -8.88 10.18 -6.57
C ASP A 200 -8.37 9.59 -5.23
N ALA A 201 -7.20 10.06 -4.79
CA ALA A 201 -6.55 9.56 -3.58
C ALA A 201 -7.32 9.94 -2.30
N ASN A 202 -7.98 11.11 -2.27
CA ASN A 202 -8.72 11.55 -1.08
C ASN A 202 -10.01 10.76 -0.92
N GLN A 203 -10.75 10.56 -2.02
CA GLN A 203 -11.95 9.72 -2.00
C GLN A 203 -11.62 8.28 -1.60
N LEU A 204 -10.51 7.74 -2.11
CA LEU A 204 -10.07 6.40 -1.74
C LEU A 204 -9.65 6.31 -0.27
N ALA A 205 -9.01 7.35 0.27
CA ALA A 205 -8.69 7.44 1.69
C ALA A 205 -9.97 7.46 2.56
N GLU A 206 -11.04 8.14 2.13
CA GLU A 206 -12.34 8.10 2.81
C GLU A 206 -12.93 6.68 2.82
N ASP A 207 -12.90 6.00 1.67
CA ASP A 207 -13.32 4.59 1.58
C ASP A 207 -12.53 3.70 2.56
N ILE A 208 -11.21 3.92 2.68
CA ILE A 208 -10.34 3.17 3.59
C ILE A 208 -10.71 3.45 5.05
N ILE A 209 -10.89 4.70 5.45
CA ILE A 209 -11.32 5.04 6.81
C ILE A 209 -12.70 4.45 7.12
N TYR A 210 -13.63 4.49 6.17
CA TYR A 210 -14.92 3.83 6.30
C TYR A 210 -14.77 2.32 6.46
N GLY A 211 -13.90 1.68 5.65
CA GLY A 211 -13.59 0.25 5.75
C GLY A 211 -13.00 -0.15 7.10
N ILE A 212 -12.12 0.66 7.69
CA ILE A 212 -11.59 0.46 9.03
C ILE A 212 -12.73 0.52 10.06
N LYS A 213 -13.58 1.55 10.02
CA LYS A 213 -14.72 1.73 10.94
C LYS A 213 -15.71 0.58 10.88
N THR A 214 -15.95 0.03 9.69
CA THR A 214 -16.92 -1.04 9.43
C THR A 214 -16.29 -2.44 9.37
N LYS A 215 -14.98 -2.55 9.68
CA LYS A 215 -14.23 -3.82 9.71
C LYS A 215 -14.30 -4.60 8.39
N GLN A 216 -14.23 -3.91 7.26
CA GLN A 216 -14.21 -4.56 5.95
C GLN A 216 -12.94 -5.41 5.78
N LEU A 217 -13.07 -6.55 5.14
CA LEU A 217 -11.93 -7.44 4.85
C LEU A 217 -11.17 -6.98 3.61
N GLU A 218 -11.89 -6.42 2.64
CA GLU A 218 -11.30 -5.97 1.38
C GLU A 218 -11.98 -4.71 0.85
N ILE A 219 -11.18 -3.84 0.24
CA ILE A 219 -11.64 -2.74 -0.61
C ILE A 219 -11.09 -2.96 -2.02
N ASN A 220 -11.97 -3.06 -3.00
CA ASN A 220 -11.61 -3.26 -4.40
C ASN A 220 -12.09 -2.05 -5.22
N ARG A 221 -11.18 -1.23 -5.76
CA ARG A 221 -11.48 -0.04 -6.56
C ARG A 221 -10.65 0.02 -7.83
N PRO A 222 -11.22 0.40 -8.97
CA PRO A 222 -12.66 0.48 -9.20
C PRO A 222 -13.31 -0.92 -9.22
N LYS A 223 -14.56 -1.01 -8.78
CA LYS A 223 -15.27 -2.31 -8.65
C LYS A 223 -15.38 -3.05 -9.99
N TRP A 224 -15.69 -2.35 -11.08
CA TRP A 224 -15.82 -2.96 -12.41
C TRP A 224 -14.55 -3.67 -12.88
N MET A 225 -13.38 -3.07 -12.60
CA MET A 225 -12.08 -3.66 -12.95
C MET A 225 -11.84 -4.94 -12.14
N HIS A 226 -12.17 -4.93 -10.84
CA HIS A 226 -12.06 -6.10 -9.99
C HIS A 226 -12.92 -7.27 -10.52
N HIS A 227 -14.17 -7.02 -10.88
CA HIS A 227 -15.03 -8.06 -11.44
C HIS A 227 -14.46 -8.61 -12.76
N GLY A 228 -13.98 -7.76 -13.65
CA GLY A 228 -13.30 -8.18 -14.88
C GLY A 228 -12.06 -9.04 -14.61
N LEU A 229 -11.27 -8.69 -13.59
CA LEU A 229 -10.09 -9.47 -13.21
C LEU A 229 -10.45 -10.81 -12.54
N LYS A 230 -11.54 -10.89 -11.80
CA LYS A 230 -12.05 -12.17 -11.30
C LYS A 230 -12.47 -13.11 -12.45
N MET A 231 -13.14 -12.57 -13.47
CA MET A 231 -13.45 -13.34 -14.68
C MET A 231 -12.18 -13.79 -15.41
N TYR A 232 -11.20 -12.90 -15.56
CA TYR A 232 -9.89 -13.23 -16.13
C TYR A 232 -9.23 -14.41 -15.40
N GLN A 233 -9.26 -14.45 -14.06
CA GLN A 233 -8.63 -15.52 -13.26
C GLN A 233 -9.23 -16.91 -13.51
N ILE A 234 -10.47 -17.02 -14.02
CA ILE A 234 -11.10 -18.31 -14.34
C ILE A 234 -10.42 -18.94 -15.56
N ALA A 235 -10.10 -18.16 -16.59
CA ALA A 235 -9.52 -18.65 -17.84
C ALA A 235 -8.46 -17.69 -18.42
N PRO A 236 -7.31 -17.48 -17.75
CA PRO A 236 -6.36 -16.44 -18.12
C PRO A 236 -5.88 -16.54 -19.56
N ARG A 237 -5.53 -17.75 -20.02
CA ARG A 237 -4.99 -17.98 -21.37
C ARG A 237 -6.02 -17.70 -22.47
N PHE A 238 -7.29 -17.93 -22.20
CA PHE A 238 -8.37 -17.55 -23.12
C PHE A 238 -8.44 -16.03 -23.29
N PHE A 239 -8.51 -15.29 -22.19
CA PHE A 239 -8.59 -13.83 -22.25
C PHE A 239 -7.34 -13.18 -22.85
N GLU A 240 -6.14 -13.68 -22.56
CA GLU A 240 -4.88 -13.19 -23.12
C GLU A 240 -4.83 -13.37 -24.65
N ARG A 241 -5.41 -14.47 -25.18
CA ARG A 241 -5.49 -14.72 -26.62
C ARG A 241 -6.55 -13.85 -27.31
N CYS A 242 -7.72 -13.71 -26.69
CA CYS A 242 -8.83 -12.94 -27.26
C CYS A 242 -8.61 -11.44 -27.18
N PHE A 243 -7.97 -10.96 -26.13
CA PHE A 243 -7.82 -9.52 -25.85
C PHE A 243 -6.37 -9.11 -25.53
N PRO A 244 -5.38 -9.42 -26.39
CA PRO A 244 -3.95 -9.22 -26.09
C PRO A 244 -3.57 -7.77 -25.75
N LYS A 245 -4.30 -6.79 -26.31
CA LYS A 245 -4.06 -5.37 -26.07
C LYS A 245 -4.33 -4.95 -24.61
N LEU A 246 -5.21 -5.65 -23.88
CA LEU A 246 -5.50 -5.33 -22.48
C LEU A 246 -4.32 -5.68 -21.56
N PHE A 247 -3.50 -6.68 -21.93
CA PHE A 247 -2.38 -7.17 -21.15
C PHE A 247 -1.04 -6.51 -21.50
N LYS A 248 -1.03 -5.59 -22.49
CA LYS A 248 0.14 -4.81 -22.94
C LYS A 248 -0.01 -3.32 -22.64
N ASN A 249 -0.83 -2.95 -21.68
CA ASN A 249 -1.16 -1.55 -21.40
C ASN A 249 -0.01 -0.73 -20.82
N LYS A 250 0.98 -1.39 -20.21
CA LYS A 250 2.17 -0.76 -19.61
C LYS A 250 3.40 -0.83 -20.54
N ALA A 251 3.19 -1.26 -21.79
CA ALA A 251 4.20 -1.26 -22.83
C ALA A 251 4.29 0.09 -23.56
#